data_54c5a28c06b8fd4a0d0e09ec0f2ebbd3
#
_entry.id   54c5a28c06b8fd4a0d0e09ec0f2ebbd3
#
_cell.length_a   1.000
_cell.length_b   1.000
_cell.length_c   1.000
_cell.angle_alpha   90.00
_cell.angle_beta   90.00
_cell.angle_gamma   90.00
#
_symmetry.space_group_name_H-M   'P 1'
#
loop_
_entity.id
_entity.type
_entity.pdbx_description
1 polymer ?
#
loop_
_entity_poly.entity_id
_entity_poly.type
_entity_poly.pdbx_seq_one_letter_code
_entity_poly.pdbx_strand_id
1 'polypeptide(L)'
;MAESFKYNGNKGQGGELHQKAGDDYPTMTTAQGCPVHDDQNSLKAGTRGPTTMEDHVMREKIFHFDHERIPERVVHARGYGAHGYFETYESLSDITCADIFQTKGKKTPVFTRFSTVAGNQGSPDLARDVRGFAVKFYTQEGNWDLVGNNIPVFFIQDAIKFPDLIHSAKQEPDRGFPQAQTAHDNFWDFCSLSPESTHMLMWAMSDRAIPRSFRFMEGFGVHTFKLINAKGE
;
A
#
# COMPACT_ATOMS: atom_id res chain seq x y z
N MET A 1 -18.64 13.17 29.24
CA MET A 1 -18.82 11.90 28.49
C MET A 1 -19.39 12.30 27.15
N ALA A 2 -18.63 12.15 26.10
CA ALA A 2 -19.10 12.44 24.75
C ALA A 2 -20.26 11.48 24.43
N GLU A 3 -21.45 12.00 24.15
CA GLU A 3 -22.51 11.21 23.57
C GLU A 3 -22.06 10.76 22.20
N SER A 4 -21.88 9.45 22.03
CA SER A 4 -21.57 8.89 20.73
C SER A 4 -22.65 9.29 19.73
N PHE A 5 -22.24 9.78 18.57
CA PHE A 5 -23.11 10.04 17.43
C PHE A 5 -24.02 8.83 17.20
N LYS A 6 -25.28 8.98 17.52
CA LYS A 6 -26.29 7.96 17.22
C LYS A 6 -26.90 8.27 15.86
N TYR A 7 -26.38 7.61 14.84
CA TYR A 7 -27.06 7.53 13.55
C TYR A 7 -28.43 6.90 13.77
N ASN A 8 -29.46 7.73 13.75
CA ASN A 8 -30.85 7.26 13.76
C ASN A 8 -31.18 6.73 12.37
N GLY A 9 -30.78 5.49 12.11
CA GLY A 9 -30.82 4.85 10.82
C GLY A 9 -32.02 5.20 9.96
N ASN A 10 -31.80 5.27 8.67
CA ASN A 10 -32.82 5.52 7.67
C ASN A 10 -33.91 4.44 7.73
N LYS A 11 -35.05 4.78 8.31
CA LYS A 11 -36.25 3.92 8.32
C LYS A 11 -37.06 4.05 7.04
N GLY A 12 -36.42 4.42 5.91
CA GLY A 12 -37.08 4.64 4.64
C GLY A 12 -37.78 6.00 4.50
N GLN A 13 -37.42 6.98 5.32
CA GLN A 13 -38.08 8.30 5.38
C GLN A 13 -37.09 9.47 5.27
N GLY A 14 -36.04 9.35 4.42
CA GLY A 14 -35.07 10.41 4.24
C GLY A 14 -34.13 10.56 5.44
N GLY A 15 -33.22 9.60 5.61
CA GLY A 15 -32.32 9.50 6.77
C GLY A 15 -31.45 10.74 6.99
N GLU A 16 -31.11 11.46 5.94
CA GLU A 16 -30.33 12.70 5.98
C GLU A 16 -31.06 13.83 6.71
N LEU A 17 -32.39 13.86 6.69
CA LEU A 17 -33.18 14.86 7.41
C LEU A 17 -33.18 14.65 8.93
N HIS A 18 -32.78 13.48 9.35
CA HIS A 18 -32.71 13.09 10.76
C HIS A 18 -31.28 13.02 11.30
N GLN A 19 -30.31 13.32 10.46
CA GLN A 19 -28.91 13.40 10.89
C GLN A 19 -28.71 14.68 11.70
N LYS A 20 -28.18 14.54 12.90
CA LYS A 20 -27.72 15.66 13.71
C LYS A 20 -26.21 15.61 13.79
N ALA A 21 -25.57 16.72 13.46
CA ALA A 21 -24.17 16.89 13.80
C ALA A 21 -24.03 16.85 15.33
N GLY A 22 -23.07 16.10 15.82
CA GLY A 22 -22.70 16.16 17.24
C GLY A 22 -21.99 17.48 17.53
N ASP A 23 -22.20 18.03 18.68
CA ASP A 23 -21.55 19.27 19.13
C ASP A 23 -20.02 19.10 19.35
N ASP A 24 -19.55 17.85 19.35
CA ASP A 24 -18.15 17.47 19.65
C ASP A 24 -17.27 17.29 18.40
N TYR A 25 -17.76 17.59 17.20
CA TYR A 25 -16.93 17.52 16.00
C TYR A 25 -16.00 18.73 15.93
N PRO A 26 -14.72 18.50 15.58
CA PRO A 26 -13.81 19.62 15.34
C PRO A 26 -14.36 20.51 14.25
N THR A 27 -14.28 21.81 14.45
CA THR A 27 -14.66 22.80 13.44
C THR A 27 -13.86 22.56 12.17
N MET A 28 -14.54 22.50 11.03
CA MET A 28 -13.87 22.43 9.73
C MET A 28 -13.06 23.71 9.53
N THR A 29 -11.82 23.57 9.06
CA THR A 29 -10.92 24.67 8.81
C THR A 29 -10.34 24.64 7.43
N THR A 30 -9.89 25.79 6.93
CA THR A 30 -8.98 25.87 5.78
C THR A 30 -7.64 25.22 6.12
N ALA A 31 -6.78 25.03 5.11
CA ALA A 31 -5.42 24.52 5.29
C ALA A 31 -4.57 25.39 6.22
N GLN A 32 -4.89 26.70 6.34
CA GLN A 32 -4.24 27.63 7.26
C GLN A 32 -4.87 27.65 8.66
N GLY A 33 -5.89 26.85 8.91
CA GLY A 33 -6.54 26.75 10.21
C GLY A 33 -7.66 27.76 10.46
N CYS A 34 -8.10 28.52 9.45
CA CYS A 34 -9.22 29.44 9.58
C CYS A 34 -10.54 28.65 9.62
N PRO A 35 -11.44 28.88 10.60
CA PRO A 35 -12.72 28.20 10.65
C PRO A 35 -13.56 28.46 9.39
N VAL A 36 -14.16 27.38 8.89
CA VAL A 36 -15.11 27.42 7.75
C VAL A 36 -16.53 27.37 8.30
N HIS A 37 -17.31 28.40 8.03
CA HIS A 37 -18.69 28.52 8.50
C HIS A 37 -19.71 27.97 7.49
N ASP A 38 -19.40 28.07 6.22
CA ASP A 38 -20.27 27.59 5.13
C ASP A 38 -19.43 27.02 4.00
N ASP A 39 -19.58 25.73 3.76
CA ASP A 39 -18.92 24.99 2.66
C ASP A 39 -19.93 24.53 1.59
N GLN A 40 -21.19 24.99 1.69
CA GLN A 40 -22.27 24.60 0.79
C GLN A 40 -22.66 25.72 -0.19
N ASN A 41 -22.30 26.94 0.10
CA ASN A 41 -22.64 28.11 -0.73
C ASN A 41 -21.38 28.87 -1.14
N SER A 42 -21.18 29.05 -2.45
CA SER A 42 -20.09 29.88 -2.98
C SER A 42 -20.37 31.37 -2.83
N LEU A 43 -19.32 32.17 -2.67
CA LEU A 43 -19.41 33.62 -2.75
C LEU A 43 -19.73 34.05 -4.19
N LYS A 44 -20.72 34.93 -4.35
CA LYS A 44 -21.20 35.42 -5.65
C LYS A 44 -21.20 36.93 -5.72
N ALA A 45 -20.93 37.45 -6.89
CA ALA A 45 -21.04 38.87 -7.18
C ALA A 45 -22.52 39.28 -7.37
N GLY A 46 -23.26 39.34 -6.24
CA GLY A 46 -24.70 39.58 -6.22
C GLY A 46 -25.54 38.31 -6.33
N THR A 47 -26.84 38.41 -6.09
CA THR A 47 -27.78 37.27 -5.90
C THR A 47 -27.78 36.27 -7.08
N ARG A 48 -27.55 36.77 -8.31
CA ARG A 48 -27.48 35.94 -9.53
C ARG A 48 -26.13 36.08 -10.25
N GLY A 49 -25.15 36.68 -9.58
CA GLY A 49 -23.83 36.89 -10.16
C GLY A 49 -22.99 35.60 -10.21
N PRO A 50 -21.87 35.66 -10.91
CA PRO A 50 -20.92 34.56 -10.98
C PRO A 50 -20.27 34.33 -9.60
N THR A 51 -19.78 33.12 -9.37
CA THR A 51 -18.89 32.80 -8.26
C THR A 51 -17.58 33.56 -8.44
N THR A 52 -17.09 34.15 -7.37
CA THR A 52 -15.82 34.91 -7.41
C THR A 52 -14.62 34.00 -7.16
N MET A 53 -13.49 34.35 -7.75
CA MET A 53 -12.22 33.66 -7.50
C MET A 53 -11.64 33.98 -6.14
N GLU A 54 -12.15 35.00 -5.44
CA GLU A 54 -11.85 35.31 -4.05
C GLU A 54 -12.44 34.30 -3.06
N ASP A 55 -13.40 33.46 -3.53
CA ASP A 55 -13.94 32.41 -2.68
C ASP A 55 -12.86 31.36 -2.37
N HIS A 56 -12.16 31.61 -1.28
CA HIS A 56 -11.08 30.77 -0.83
C HIS A 56 -11.56 29.37 -0.42
N VAL A 57 -12.71 29.27 0.24
CA VAL A 57 -13.27 27.99 0.70
C VAL A 57 -13.68 27.11 -0.50
N MET A 58 -14.34 27.70 -1.49
CA MET A 58 -14.72 26.98 -2.71
C MET A 58 -13.50 26.45 -3.46
N ARG A 59 -12.48 27.30 -3.67
CA ARG A 59 -11.26 26.89 -4.36
C ARG A 59 -10.55 25.76 -3.61
N GLU A 60 -10.44 25.87 -2.31
CA GLU A 60 -9.76 24.86 -1.47
C GLU A 60 -10.54 23.52 -1.48
N LYS A 61 -11.88 23.59 -1.41
CA LYS A 61 -12.74 22.39 -1.48
C LYS A 61 -12.60 21.66 -2.81
N ILE A 62 -12.61 22.37 -3.92
CA ILE A 62 -12.44 21.79 -5.26
C ILE A 62 -11.02 21.24 -5.41
N PHE A 63 -10.02 22.00 -5.02
CA PHE A 63 -8.62 21.56 -5.08
C PHE A 63 -8.39 20.27 -4.29
N HIS A 64 -8.91 20.19 -3.07
CA HIS A 64 -8.85 18.98 -2.26
C HIS A 64 -9.52 17.80 -2.96
N PHE A 65 -10.73 18.00 -3.51
CA PHE A 65 -11.47 16.97 -4.25
C PHE A 65 -10.69 16.46 -5.47
N ASP A 66 -10.10 17.34 -6.25
CA ASP A 66 -9.33 16.99 -7.44
C ASP A 66 -8.08 16.15 -7.09
N HIS A 67 -7.60 16.24 -5.87
CA HIS A 67 -6.41 15.52 -5.37
C HIS A 67 -6.72 14.36 -4.42
N GLU A 68 -7.98 13.96 -4.28
CA GLU A 68 -8.36 12.80 -3.46
C GLU A 68 -7.87 11.48 -4.03
N ARG A 69 -7.70 11.40 -5.33
CA ARG A 69 -7.25 10.19 -6.01
C ARG A 69 -5.73 10.11 -5.97
N ILE A 70 -5.23 9.26 -5.08
CA ILE A 70 -3.80 9.02 -4.93
C ILE A 70 -3.37 8.00 -6.00
N PRO A 71 -2.29 8.24 -6.75
CA PRO A 71 -1.71 7.25 -7.63
C PRO A 71 -1.39 5.97 -6.87
N GLU A 72 -1.77 4.82 -7.41
CA GLU A 72 -1.43 3.55 -6.79
C GLU A 72 0.00 3.10 -7.14
N ARG A 73 0.56 2.18 -6.36
CA ARG A 73 1.85 1.57 -6.68
C ARG A 73 1.78 0.85 -8.03
N VAL A 74 2.84 0.93 -8.81
CA VAL A 74 2.95 0.23 -10.09
C VAL A 74 2.76 -1.27 -9.90
N VAL A 75 3.36 -1.82 -8.85
CA VAL A 75 3.13 -3.19 -8.37
C VAL A 75 2.88 -3.16 -6.86
N HIS A 76 2.26 -4.19 -6.31
CA HIS A 76 1.89 -4.28 -4.91
C HIS A 76 0.85 -3.24 -4.45
N ALA A 77 -0.01 -2.78 -5.34
CA ALA A 77 -1.05 -1.79 -5.01
C ALA A 77 -2.06 -2.32 -3.98
N ARG A 78 -2.48 -3.57 -4.13
CA ARG A 78 -3.37 -4.26 -3.21
C ARG A 78 -2.59 -4.87 -2.05
N GLY A 79 -2.93 -4.52 -0.80
CA GLY A 79 -2.24 -5.11 0.35
C GLY A 79 -2.79 -4.66 1.69
N TYR A 80 -2.28 -5.29 2.74
CA TYR A 80 -2.68 -5.09 4.13
C TYR A 80 -1.45 -4.95 5.01
N GLY A 81 -1.56 -4.15 6.05
CA GLY A 81 -0.50 -3.93 7.01
C GLY A 81 -0.83 -4.50 8.39
N ALA A 82 0.21 -4.79 9.16
CA ALA A 82 0.12 -5.19 10.55
C ALA A 82 1.26 -4.58 11.35
N HIS A 83 0.95 -4.05 12.52
CA HIS A 83 1.93 -3.65 13.53
C HIS A 83 2.34 -4.84 14.37
N GLY A 84 3.59 -4.85 14.82
CA GLY A 84 4.11 -5.89 15.68
C GLY A 84 5.47 -5.51 16.26
N TYR A 85 6.17 -6.50 16.76
CA TYR A 85 7.54 -6.34 17.22
C TYR A 85 8.37 -7.56 16.83
N PHE A 86 9.65 -7.34 16.59
CA PHE A 86 10.66 -8.36 16.47
C PHE A 86 11.32 -8.55 17.83
N GLU A 87 11.50 -9.77 18.26
CA GLU A 87 12.18 -10.10 19.52
C GLU A 87 13.43 -10.95 19.27
N THR A 88 14.55 -10.50 19.77
CA THR A 88 15.82 -11.21 19.67
C THR A 88 15.91 -12.26 20.78
N TYR A 89 15.93 -13.54 20.42
CA TYR A 89 15.95 -14.62 21.39
C TYR A 89 17.31 -14.84 22.05
N GLU A 90 18.39 -14.60 21.32
CA GLU A 90 19.76 -14.69 21.80
C GLU A 90 20.60 -13.52 21.25
N SER A 91 21.61 -13.06 22.00
CA SER A 91 22.54 -12.05 21.49
C SER A 91 23.38 -12.62 20.34
N LEU A 92 23.51 -11.86 19.27
CA LEU A 92 24.36 -12.16 18.11
C LEU A 92 25.49 -11.13 17.97
N SER A 93 25.90 -10.51 19.07
CA SER A 93 26.91 -9.44 19.08
C SER A 93 28.30 -9.88 18.58
N ASP A 94 28.59 -11.18 18.60
CA ASP A 94 29.80 -11.79 18.05
C ASP A 94 29.77 -11.89 16.52
N ILE A 95 28.57 -11.93 15.93
CA ILE A 95 28.35 -12.09 14.48
C ILE A 95 28.06 -10.74 13.80
N THR A 96 27.34 -9.86 14.49
CA THR A 96 26.90 -8.58 13.90
C THR A 96 26.87 -7.46 14.93
N CYS A 97 27.20 -6.25 14.48
CA CYS A 97 27.03 -5.03 15.28
C CYS A 97 25.62 -4.42 15.17
N ALA A 98 24.76 -5.00 14.36
CA ALA A 98 23.40 -4.46 14.13
C ALA A 98 22.58 -4.39 15.42
N ASP A 99 21.99 -3.24 15.68
CA ASP A 99 21.27 -2.90 16.91
C ASP A 99 20.21 -3.94 17.32
N ILE A 100 19.45 -4.45 16.36
CA ILE A 100 18.34 -5.37 16.64
C ILE A 100 18.77 -6.71 17.20
N PHE A 101 20.04 -7.10 17.02
CA PHE A 101 20.57 -8.41 17.43
C PHE A 101 21.49 -8.35 18.66
N GLN A 102 21.69 -7.18 19.27
CA GLN A 102 22.68 -7.03 20.34
C GLN A 102 22.27 -7.63 21.68
N THR A 103 20.99 -7.58 22.01
CA THR A 103 20.55 -7.93 23.36
C THR A 103 19.43 -8.95 23.32
N LYS A 104 19.61 -10.06 24.10
CA LYS A 104 18.55 -11.06 24.31
C LYS A 104 17.29 -10.39 24.89
N GLY A 105 16.12 -10.75 24.33
CA GLY A 105 14.82 -10.22 24.75
C GLY A 105 14.53 -8.80 24.26
N LYS A 106 15.42 -8.18 23.49
CA LYS A 106 15.17 -6.87 22.91
C LYS A 106 14.00 -6.95 21.94
N LYS A 107 13.02 -6.06 22.15
CA LYS A 107 11.86 -5.89 21.27
C LYS A 107 12.03 -4.65 20.43
N THR A 108 12.02 -4.84 19.13
CA THR A 108 12.08 -3.75 18.13
C THR A 108 10.73 -3.64 17.44
N PRO A 109 10.08 -2.46 17.46
CA PRO A 109 8.82 -2.27 16.76
C PRO A 109 8.98 -2.55 15.27
N VAL A 110 7.97 -3.20 14.66
CA VAL A 110 7.94 -3.47 13.23
C VAL A 110 6.58 -3.13 12.65
N PHE A 111 6.59 -2.80 11.36
CA PHE A 111 5.39 -2.75 10.55
C PHE A 111 5.59 -3.68 9.35
N THR A 112 4.65 -4.60 9.15
CA THR A 112 4.69 -5.55 8.04
C THR A 112 3.56 -5.28 7.08
N ARG A 113 3.86 -5.27 5.78
CA ARG A 113 2.85 -5.17 4.73
C ARG A 113 2.88 -6.41 3.85
N PHE A 114 1.72 -7.02 3.65
CA PHE A 114 1.49 -8.13 2.73
C PHE A 114 0.73 -7.62 1.51
N SER A 115 1.04 -8.12 0.33
CA SER A 115 0.43 -7.63 -0.92
C SER A 115 0.37 -8.70 -1.99
N THR A 116 -0.53 -8.51 -2.97
CA THR A 116 -0.39 -9.09 -4.30
C THR A 116 0.65 -8.29 -5.09
N VAL A 117 0.95 -8.65 -6.32
CA VAL A 117 1.95 -7.95 -7.15
C VAL A 117 1.30 -7.24 -8.34
N ALA A 118 0.68 -7.97 -9.24
CA ALA A 118 0.22 -7.43 -10.52
C ALA A 118 -1.15 -6.73 -10.43
N GLY A 119 -2.00 -7.14 -9.50
CA GLY A 119 -3.35 -6.60 -9.35
C GLY A 119 -3.36 -5.13 -8.89
N ASN A 120 -4.33 -4.36 -9.39
CA ASN A 120 -4.59 -2.99 -8.91
C ASN A 120 -5.15 -3.01 -7.48
N GLN A 121 -5.34 -1.82 -6.90
CA GLN A 121 -5.83 -1.67 -5.52
C GLN A 121 -7.19 -2.35 -5.29
N GLY A 122 -8.08 -2.35 -6.28
CA GLY A 122 -9.42 -2.96 -6.23
C GLY A 122 -9.46 -4.45 -6.59
N SER A 123 -8.33 -5.08 -6.92
CA SER A 123 -8.27 -6.48 -7.32
C SER A 123 -8.51 -7.44 -6.13
N PRO A 124 -8.92 -8.70 -6.39
CA PRO A 124 -9.14 -9.67 -5.32
C PRO A 124 -7.82 -10.20 -4.73
N ASP A 125 -7.84 -10.54 -3.44
CA ASP A 125 -6.70 -11.12 -2.73
C ASP A 125 -6.30 -12.51 -3.24
N LEU A 126 -7.27 -13.27 -3.75
CA LEU A 126 -7.10 -14.70 -4.09
C LEU A 126 -6.82 -14.95 -5.57
N ALA A 127 -6.69 -13.90 -6.38
CA ALA A 127 -6.25 -14.05 -7.76
C ALA A 127 -4.86 -14.73 -7.81
N ARG A 128 -4.62 -15.51 -8.84
CA ARG A 128 -3.27 -16.06 -9.10
C ARG A 128 -2.30 -14.91 -9.31
N ASP A 129 -1.34 -14.83 -8.42
CA ASP A 129 -0.30 -13.78 -8.44
C ASP A 129 0.81 -14.15 -7.48
N VAL A 130 1.98 -13.58 -7.67
CA VAL A 130 3.02 -13.57 -6.65
C VAL A 130 2.53 -12.79 -5.44
N ARG A 131 2.89 -13.20 -4.24
CA ARG A 131 2.63 -12.43 -3.02
C ARG A 131 3.92 -11.80 -2.55
N GLY A 132 3.83 -10.55 -2.13
CA GLY A 132 4.95 -9.83 -1.55
C GLY A 132 4.74 -9.57 -0.07
N PHE A 133 5.83 -9.41 0.65
CA PHE A 133 5.82 -8.85 2.00
C PHE A 133 7.01 -7.92 2.20
N ALA A 134 6.81 -6.94 3.06
CA ALA A 134 7.85 -6.02 3.47
C ALA A 134 7.76 -5.83 4.97
N VAL A 135 8.88 -5.94 5.67
CA VAL A 135 8.98 -5.72 7.11
C VAL A 135 9.88 -4.51 7.34
N LYS A 136 9.33 -3.48 7.95
CA LYS A 136 10.10 -2.31 8.40
C LYS A 136 10.39 -2.47 9.88
N PHE A 137 11.67 -2.43 10.24
CA PHE A 137 12.16 -2.45 11.62
C PHE A 137 12.52 -1.02 12.03
N TYR A 138 11.95 -0.55 13.11
CA TYR A 138 12.24 0.77 13.67
C TYR A 138 13.34 0.66 14.72
N THR A 139 14.58 0.68 14.26
CA THR A 139 15.77 0.51 15.12
C THR A 139 16.29 1.85 15.64
N GLN A 140 17.22 1.80 16.62
CA GLN A 140 17.89 3.01 17.10
C GLN A 140 18.89 3.59 16.09
N GLU A 141 19.32 2.80 15.12
CA GLU A 141 20.23 3.19 14.04
C GLU A 141 19.51 3.71 12.78
N GLY A 142 18.18 3.77 12.83
CA GLY A 142 17.33 4.12 11.70
C GLY A 142 16.40 2.97 11.31
N ASN A 143 15.71 3.13 10.19
CA ASN A 143 14.77 2.13 9.71
C ASN A 143 15.48 1.09 8.84
N TRP A 144 15.21 -0.16 9.10
CA TRP A 144 15.61 -1.28 8.26
C TRP A 144 14.41 -1.85 7.55
N ASP A 145 14.62 -2.29 6.31
CA ASP A 145 13.57 -2.93 5.53
C ASP A 145 14.05 -4.30 5.04
N LEU A 146 13.21 -5.31 5.29
CA LEU A 146 13.33 -6.62 4.68
C LEU A 146 12.19 -6.77 3.69
N VAL A 147 12.54 -7.01 2.42
CA VAL A 147 11.58 -7.19 1.34
C VAL A 147 11.62 -8.63 0.86
N GLY A 148 10.48 -9.23 0.65
CA GLY A 148 10.37 -10.61 0.24
C GLY A 148 9.12 -10.92 -0.59
N ASN A 149 9.14 -12.12 -1.14
CA ASN A 149 8.02 -12.71 -1.87
C ASN A 149 7.72 -14.11 -1.33
N ASN A 150 6.60 -14.69 -1.75
CA ASN A 150 6.24 -16.07 -1.42
C ASN A 150 6.85 -17.11 -2.38
N ILE A 151 7.73 -16.69 -3.27
CA ILE A 151 8.41 -17.53 -4.26
C ILE A 151 9.92 -17.25 -4.17
N PRO A 152 10.78 -18.30 -4.16
CA PRO A 152 12.21 -18.15 -3.89
C PRO A 152 13.05 -17.64 -5.05
N VAL A 153 12.46 -17.46 -6.24
CA VAL A 153 13.09 -16.98 -7.47
C VAL A 153 12.30 -15.82 -8.05
N PHE A 154 12.84 -15.17 -9.08
CA PHE A 154 12.15 -14.08 -9.76
C PHE A 154 12.24 -14.25 -11.29
N PHE A 155 11.42 -13.50 -12.03
CA PHE A 155 11.36 -13.61 -13.50
C PHE A 155 12.62 -13.13 -14.21
N ILE A 156 13.30 -12.16 -13.60
CA ILE A 156 14.44 -11.45 -14.21
C ILE A 156 15.60 -11.35 -13.21
N GLN A 157 16.82 -11.20 -13.75
CA GLN A 157 18.03 -10.94 -12.97
C GLN A 157 18.49 -9.48 -13.12
N ASP A 158 18.29 -8.90 -14.30
CA ASP A 158 18.65 -7.51 -14.57
C ASP A 158 17.42 -6.61 -14.44
N ALA A 159 17.54 -5.58 -13.60
CA ALA A 159 16.48 -4.64 -13.30
C ALA A 159 15.98 -3.83 -14.52
N ILE A 160 16.78 -3.72 -15.59
CA ILE A 160 16.37 -3.04 -16.83
C ILE A 160 15.16 -3.72 -17.49
N LYS A 161 14.98 -5.02 -17.25
CA LYS A 161 13.85 -5.80 -17.77
C LYS A 161 12.57 -5.67 -16.91
N PHE A 162 12.64 -4.96 -15.78
CA PHE A 162 11.49 -4.83 -14.90
C PHE A 162 10.30 -4.11 -15.56
N PRO A 163 10.49 -2.99 -16.26
CA PRO A 163 9.41 -2.35 -17.01
C PRO A 163 8.75 -3.28 -18.03
N ASP A 164 9.55 -4.06 -18.76
CA ASP A 164 9.04 -4.99 -19.79
C ASP A 164 8.18 -6.10 -19.16
N LEU A 165 8.65 -6.68 -18.06
CA LEU A 165 7.89 -7.66 -17.28
C LEU A 165 6.54 -7.06 -16.82
N ILE A 166 6.55 -5.86 -16.29
CA ILE A 166 5.34 -5.23 -15.77
C ILE A 166 4.39 -4.82 -16.88
N HIS A 167 4.89 -4.27 -17.98
CA HIS A 167 4.07 -4.00 -19.16
C HIS A 167 3.41 -5.26 -19.72
N SER A 168 4.09 -6.40 -19.64
CA SER A 168 3.55 -7.68 -20.13
C SER A 168 2.43 -8.24 -19.26
N ALA A 169 2.37 -7.88 -17.99
CA ALA A 169 1.43 -8.47 -17.01
C ALA A 169 0.40 -7.50 -16.45
N LYS A 170 0.61 -6.20 -16.57
CA LYS A 170 -0.25 -5.17 -15.98
C LYS A 170 -1.20 -4.54 -17.01
N GLN A 171 -2.19 -3.81 -16.52
CA GLN A 171 -3.08 -2.99 -17.33
C GLN A 171 -2.30 -2.06 -18.26
N GLU A 172 -2.80 -1.87 -19.46
CA GLU A 172 -2.27 -0.87 -20.39
C GLU A 172 -2.41 0.55 -19.79
N PRO A 173 -1.34 1.36 -19.80
CA PRO A 173 -1.35 2.67 -19.15
C PRO A 173 -2.38 3.64 -19.75
N ASP A 174 -2.68 3.52 -21.04
CA ASP A 174 -3.58 4.40 -21.77
C ASP A 174 -5.07 4.07 -21.60
N ARG A 175 -5.40 2.81 -21.33
CA ARG A 175 -6.77 2.28 -21.31
C ARG A 175 -7.21 1.71 -19.96
N GLY A 176 -6.28 1.32 -19.09
CA GLY A 176 -6.55 0.66 -17.84
C GLY A 176 -7.14 -0.76 -17.99
N PHE A 177 -6.98 -1.40 -19.14
CA PHE A 177 -7.31 -2.81 -19.35
C PHE A 177 -6.31 -3.44 -20.36
N PRO A 178 -6.30 -4.78 -20.50
CA PRO A 178 -6.99 -5.76 -19.67
C PRO A 178 -6.46 -5.73 -18.24
N GLN A 179 -7.24 -6.27 -17.32
CA GLN A 179 -6.78 -6.43 -15.93
C GLN A 179 -5.54 -7.31 -15.87
N ALA A 180 -4.64 -6.98 -14.96
CA ALA A 180 -3.40 -7.70 -14.75
C ALA A 180 -3.66 -9.18 -14.46
N GLN A 181 -3.31 -10.02 -15.40
CA GLN A 181 -3.43 -11.47 -15.33
C GLN A 181 -2.34 -12.11 -16.18
N THR A 182 -1.86 -13.26 -15.75
CA THR A 182 -0.85 -14.04 -16.47
C THR A 182 -1.42 -14.80 -17.69
N ALA A 183 -2.65 -14.55 -18.07
CA ALA A 183 -3.30 -15.20 -19.22
C ALA A 183 -3.25 -14.35 -20.51
N HIS A 184 -2.65 -13.15 -20.46
CA HIS A 184 -2.58 -12.25 -21.60
C HIS A 184 -1.43 -12.60 -22.54
N ASP A 185 -1.60 -12.37 -23.83
CA ASP A 185 -0.63 -12.68 -24.87
C ASP A 185 0.74 -12.06 -24.60
N ASN A 186 0.77 -10.80 -24.19
CA ASN A 186 2.00 -10.08 -23.88
C ASN A 186 2.83 -10.75 -22.78
N PHE A 187 2.20 -11.35 -21.77
CA PHE A 187 2.91 -12.07 -20.74
C PHE A 187 3.61 -13.32 -21.28
N TRP A 188 2.93 -14.08 -22.12
CA TRP A 188 3.51 -15.28 -22.73
C TRP A 188 4.60 -14.92 -23.75
N ASP A 189 4.42 -13.83 -24.47
CA ASP A 189 5.45 -13.30 -25.36
C ASP A 189 6.71 -12.90 -24.59
N PHE A 190 6.56 -12.16 -23.51
CA PHE A 190 7.68 -11.84 -22.61
C PHE A 190 8.41 -13.10 -22.11
N CYS A 191 7.68 -14.11 -21.64
CA CYS A 191 8.27 -15.35 -21.17
C CYS A 191 9.02 -16.11 -22.26
N SER A 192 8.50 -16.09 -23.49
CA SER A 192 9.16 -16.76 -24.64
C SER A 192 10.44 -16.06 -25.08
N LEU A 193 10.46 -14.74 -25.00
CA LEU A 193 11.63 -13.91 -25.33
C LEU A 193 12.66 -13.81 -24.18
N SER A 194 12.26 -14.14 -22.96
CA SER A 194 13.11 -14.11 -21.76
C SER A 194 13.13 -15.50 -21.09
N PRO A 195 13.82 -16.47 -21.64
CA PRO A 195 13.81 -17.86 -21.15
C PRO A 195 14.31 -18.01 -19.71
N GLU A 196 15.05 -17.05 -19.17
CA GLU A 196 15.44 -16.98 -17.77
C GLU A 196 14.23 -16.92 -16.82
N SER A 197 13.08 -16.44 -17.30
CA SER A 197 11.84 -16.36 -16.53
C SER A 197 11.17 -17.72 -16.29
N THR A 198 11.58 -18.77 -16.97
CA THR A 198 10.90 -20.09 -17.00
C THR A 198 10.76 -20.69 -15.61
N HIS A 199 11.82 -20.62 -14.77
CA HIS A 199 11.74 -21.16 -13.42
C HIS A 199 10.67 -20.45 -12.57
N MET A 200 10.65 -19.12 -12.63
CA MET A 200 9.63 -18.34 -11.93
C MET A 200 8.23 -18.58 -12.50
N LEU A 201 8.11 -18.75 -13.83
CA LEU A 201 6.85 -19.07 -14.48
C LEU A 201 6.26 -20.39 -13.94
N MET A 202 7.07 -21.42 -13.78
CA MET A 202 6.64 -22.69 -13.20
C MET A 202 6.12 -22.52 -11.78
N TRP A 203 6.77 -21.72 -10.96
CA TRP A 203 6.28 -21.38 -9.62
C TRP A 203 4.98 -20.56 -9.66
N ALA A 204 4.90 -19.54 -10.53
CA ALA A 204 3.71 -18.71 -10.67
C ALA A 204 2.47 -19.49 -11.12
N MET A 205 2.66 -20.57 -11.89
CA MET A 205 1.59 -21.45 -12.34
C MET A 205 1.26 -22.55 -11.33
N SER A 206 2.07 -22.73 -10.28
CA SER A 206 1.82 -23.69 -9.20
C SER A 206 0.84 -23.18 -8.15
N ASP A 207 0.52 -24.03 -7.18
CA ASP A 207 -0.31 -23.68 -6.02
C ASP A 207 0.30 -22.60 -5.14
N ARG A 208 1.60 -22.34 -5.24
CA ARG A 208 2.29 -21.27 -4.52
C ARG A 208 1.67 -19.90 -4.81
N ALA A 209 1.19 -19.68 -6.01
CA ALA A 209 0.60 -18.41 -6.44
C ALA A 209 -0.91 -18.28 -6.13
N ILE A 210 -1.52 -19.27 -5.49
CA ILE A 210 -2.93 -19.27 -5.06
C ILE A 210 -3.08 -19.66 -3.58
N PRO A 211 -2.36 -18.99 -2.64
CA PRO A 211 -2.49 -19.31 -1.23
C PRO A 211 -3.91 -19.02 -0.73
N ARG A 212 -4.35 -19.77 0.27
CA ARG A 212 -5.68 -19.62 0.88
C ARG A 212 -5.93 -18.20 1.43
N SER A 213 -4.89 -17.57 1.93
CA SER A 213 -4.86 -16.16 2.33
C SER A 213 -3.42 -15.72 2.57
N PHE A 214 -3.18 -14.42 2.83
CA PHE A 214 -1.87 -13.93 3.21
C PHE A 214 -1.27 -14.61 4.46
N ARG A 215 -2.09 -15.21 5.31
CA ARG A 215 -1.61 -15.96 6.49
C ARG A 215 -0.92 -17.29 6.15
N PHE A 216 -1.10 -17.78 4.93
CA PHE A 216 -0.54 -19.06 4.46
C PHE A 216 0.62 -18.86 3.49
N MET A 217 1.17 -17.65 3.45
CA MET A 217 2.38 -17.38 2.69
C MET A 217 3.59 -18.01 3.39
N GLU A 218 4.46 -18.61 2.61
CA GLU A 218 5.85 -18.84 2.98
C GLU A 218 6.67 -17.66 2.45
N GLY A 219 7.60 -17.13 3.24
CA GLY A 219 8.35 -15.93 2.88
C GLY A 219 9.79 -16.23 2.49
N PHE A 220 10.24 -15.60 1.40
CA PHE A 220 11.63 -15.64 0.93
C PHE A 220 12.12 -14.22 0.75
N GLY A 221 13.24 -13.87 1.39
CA GLY A 221 13.86 -12.55 1.22
C GLY A 221 14.44 -12.40 -0.17
N VAL A 222 14.34 -11.19 -0.74
CA VAL A 222 14.91 -10.89 -2.06
C VAL A 222 16.34 -10.37 -1.99
N HIS A 223 16.82 -10.00 -0.79
CA HIS A 223 18.15 -9.47 -0.56
C HIS A 223 19.00 -10.42 0.26
N THR A 224 20.29 -10.48 -0.06
CA THR A 224 21.31 -11.12 0.77
C THR A 224 21.94 -10.06 1.67
N PHE A 225 21.96 -10.31 2.97
CA PHE A 225 22.59 -9.44 3.96
C PHE A 225 23.90 -10.06 4.43
N LYS A 226 24.94 -9.26 4.45
CA LYS A 226 26.19 -9.63 5.12
C LYS A 226 26.11 -9.15 6.57
N LEU A 227 26.27 -10.06 7.52
CA LEU A 227 26.40 -9.70 8.92
C LEU A 227 27.85 -9.33 9.22
N ILE A 228 28.06 -8.22 9.89
CA ILE A 228 29.40 -7.68 10.21
C ILE A 228 29.43 -7.36 11.70
N ASN A 229 30.41 -7.90 12.40
CA ASN A 229 30.59 -7.66 13.82
C ASN A 229 31.33 -6.33 14.09
N ALA A 230 31.50 -5.99 15.38
CA ALA A 230 32.17 -4.76 15.80
C ALA A 230 33.66 -4.68 15.38
N LYS A 231 34.25 -5.80 14.97
CA LYS A 231 35.64 -5.85 14.47
C LYS A 231 35.72 -5.67 12.95
N GLY A 232 34.59 -5.61 12.27
CA GLY A 232 34.52 -5.52 10.80
C GLY A 232 34.63 -6.88 10.08
N GLU A 233 34.48 -7.98 10.80
CA GLU A 233 34.54 -9.36 10.29
C GLU A 233 33.16 -9.89 9.91
#